data_071295a83cde1d1bbed84dd11774a295
#
_entry.id   071295a83cde1d1bbed84dd11774a295
#
_cell.length_a   1.000
_cell.length_b   1.000
_cell.length_c   1.000
_cell.angle_alpha   90.00
_cell.angle_beta   90.00
_cell.angle_gamma   90.00
#
_symmetry.space_group_name_H-M   'P 1'
#
loop_
_entity.id
_entity.type
_entity.pdbx_description
1 polymer ?
#
loop_
_entity_poly.entity_id
_entity_poly.type
_entity_poly.pdbx_seq_one_letter_code
_entity_poly.pdbx_strand_id
1 'polypeptide(L)'
;MQINNFTRDDIAESLHNEFGLTKKDCLIFVNDIIEIIIDGLKKNGYVKIHNFGSFKIKRKNKRIGRNPKTKKEHLIQERNVVTFKPSKNVLVYINK
;
A
#
# COMPACT_ATOMS: atom_id res chain seq x y z
N MET A 1 -15.79 -15.51 -7.57
CA MET A 1 -14.42 -14.98 -7.51
C MET A 1 -13.97 -14.87 -6.06
N GLN A 2 -12.93 -15.60 -5.71
CA GLN A 2 -12.36 -15.49 -4.38
C GLN A 2 -11.37 -14.33 -4.32
N ILE A 3 -11.55 -13.45 -3.31
CA ILE A 3 -10.58 -12.41 -3.04
C ILE A 3 -9.67 -12.91 -1.92
N ASN A 4 -8.41 -13.13 -2.25
CA ASN A 4 -7.41 -13.53 -1.26
C ASN A 4 -6.65 -12.31 -0.79
N ASN A 5 -6.70 -12.05 0.51
CA ASN A 5 -5.85 -11.03 1.11
C ASN A 5 -4.46 -11.61 1.34
N PHE A 6 -3.45 -10.87 0.89
CA PHE A 6 -2.06 -11.26 1.12
C PHE A 6 -1.57 -10.53 2.37
N THR A 7 -1.37 -11.27 3.44
CA THR A 7 -1.04 -10.71 4.75
C THR A 7 0.47 -10.60 4.95
N ARG A 8 0.87 -9.87 6.02
CA ARG A 8 2.27 -9.80 6.41
C ARG A 8 2.83 -11.20 6.72
N ASP A 9 2.02 -12.05 7.33
CA ASP A 9 2.41 -13.43 7.63
C ASP A 9 2.69 -14.22 6.35
N ASP A 10 1.90 -14.02 5.31
CA ASP A 10 2.11 -14.65 4.01
C ASP A 10 3.42 -14.23 3.37
N ILE A 11 3.76 -12.94 3.47
CA ILE A 11 5.05 -12.43 2.98
C ILE A 11 6.20 -13.03 3.80
N ALA A 12 6.07 -13.07 5.12
CA ALA A 12 7.07 -13.64 6.00
C ALA A 12 7.29 -15.13 5.71
N GLU A 13 6.23 -15.86 5.44
CA GLU A 13 6.33 -17.28 5.10
C GLU A 13 7.06 -17.48 3.77
N SER A 14 6.78 -16.65 2.77
CA SER A 14 7.49 -16.70 1.49
C SER A 14 8.98 -16.43 1.67
N LEU A 15 9.34 -15.46 2.51
CA LEU A 15 10.74 -15.17 2.82
C LEU A 15 11.41 -16.32 3.55
N HIS A 16 10.70 -16.95 4.50
CA HIS A 16 11.19 -18.12 5.21
C HIS A 16 11.53 -19.26 4.25
N ASN A 17 10.61 -19.54 3.32
CA ASN A 17 10.80 -20.61 2.35
C ASN A 17 11.95 -20.32 1.39
N GLU A 18 12.13 -19.07 0.99
CA GLU A 18 13.14 -18.67 0.00
C GLU A 18 14.54 -18.56 0.60
N PHE A 19 14.66 -18.02 1.80
CA PHE A 19 15.95 -17.66 2.39
C PHE A 19 16.36 -18.52 3.57
N GLY A 20 15.49 -19.40 4.07
CA GLY A 20 15.80 -20.29 5.18
C GLY A 20 15.92 -19.61 6.55
N LEU A 21 15.50 -18.35 6.64
CA LEU A 21 15.44 -17.61 7.90
C LEU A 21 14.27 -18.11 8.75
N THR A 22 14.31 -17.87 10.06
CA THR A 22 13.18 -18.24 10.92
C THR A 22 11.95 -17.39 10.57
N LYS A 23 10.76 -17.95 10.78
CA LYS A 23 9.51 -17.22 10.54
C LYS A 23 9.45 -15.95 11.40
N LYS A 24 9.94 -16.03 12.63
CA LYS A 24 9.97 -14.88 13.54
C LYS A 24 10.82 -13.74 12.98
N ASP A 25 12.02 -14.05 12.49
CA ASP A 25 12.90 -13.04 11.91
C ASP A 25 12.32 -12.46 10.63
N CYS A 26 11.71 -13.31 9.80
CA CYS A 26 11.06 -12.84 8.56
C CYS A 26 9.92 -11.86 8.86
N LEU A 27 9.13 -12.14 9.89
CA LEU A 27 8.04 -11.26 10.29
C LEU A 27 8.57 -9.91 10.80
N ILE A 28 9.67 -9.92 11.55
CA ILE A 28 10.33 -8.69 12.00
C ILE A 28 10.78 -7.86 10.79
N PHE A 29 11.41 -8.48 9.80
CA PHE A 29 11.84 -7.79 8.59
C PHE A 29 10.67 -7.17 7.82
N VAL A 30 9.58 -7.91 7.66
CA VAL A 30 8.39 -7.40 6.97
C VAL A 30 7.82 -6.19 7.71
N ASN A 31 7.70 -6.26 9.02
CA ASN A 31 7.19 -5.15 9.83
C ASN A 31 8.12 -3.94 9.74
N ASP A 32 9.42 -4.14 9.78
CA ASP A 32 10.40 -3.05 9.68
C ASP A 32 10.32 -2.35 8.32
N ILE A 33 10.19 -3.11 7.24
CA ILE A 33 10.05 -2.54 5.89
C ILE A 33 8.79 -1.68 5.80
N ILE A 34 7.68 -2.16 6.31
CA ILE A 34 6.42 -1.42 6.28
C ILE A 34 6.53 -0.14 7.11
N GLU A 35 7.17 -0.20 8.28
CA GLU A 35 7.38 0.99 9.10
C GLU A 35 8.28 2.01 8.43
N ILE A 36 9.32 1.57 7.73
CA ILE A 36 10.19 2.47 6.97
C ILE A 36 9.38 3.22 5.91
N ILE A 37 8.49 2.53 5.21
CA ILE A 37 7.63 3.16 4.22
C ILE A 37 6.70 4.19 4.87
N ILE A 38 6.07 3.83 5.98
CA ILE A 38 5.15 4.73 6.71
C ILE A 38 5.89 5.97 7.21
N ASP A 39 7.07 5.79 7.79
CA ASP A 39 7.88 6.90 8.29
C ASP A 39 8.33 7.83 7.16
N GLY A 40 8.73 7.27 6.03
CA GLY A 40 9.08 8.06 4.86
C GLY A 40 7.91 8.89 4.34
N LEU A 41 6.72 8.32 4.33
CA LEU A 41 5.51 9.04 3.95
C LEU A 41 5.19 10.18 4.92
N LYS A 42 5.34 9.94 6.23
CA LYS A 42 5.10 10.98 7.24
C LYS A 42 6.08 12.14 7.13
N LYS A 43 7.35 11.85 6.85
CA LYS A 43 8.40 12.86 6.77
C LYS A 43 8.41 13.62 5.45
N ASN A 44 8.30 12.89 4.34
CA ASN A 44 8.52 13.45 3.02
C ASN A 44 7.27 13.46 2.14
N GLY A 45 6.22 12.74 2.53
CA GLY A 45 5.01 12.61 1.73
C GLY A 45 5.18 11.76 0.48
N TYR A 46 6.34 11.13 0.32
CA TYR A 46 6.69 10.38 -0.89
C TYR A 46 7.74 9.33 -0.57
N VAL A 47 7.53 8.11 -1.03
CA VAL A 47 8.50 7.02 -0.93
C VAL A 47 8.57 6.31 -2.26
N LYS A 48 9.74 6.25 -2.84
CA LYS A 48 9.97 5.54 -4.11
C LYS A 48 10.83 4.31 -3.85
N ILE A 49 10.33 3.16 -4.29
CA ILE A 49 11.08 1.91 -4.28
C ILE A 49 11.47 1.60 -5.72
N HIS A 50 12.76 1.62 -6.02
CA HIS A 50 13.27 1.44 -7.37
C HIS A 50 12.75 0.13 -7.99
N ASN A 51 12.31 0.21 -9.22
CA ASN A 51 11.75 -0.92 -9.99
C ASN A 51 10.45 -1.53 -9.44
N PHE A 52 9.92 -0.99 -8.35
CA PHE A 52 8.65 -1.46 -7.79
C PHE A 52 7.53 -0.43 -7.97
N GLY A 53 7.72 0.76 -7.44
CA GLY A 53 6.72 1.80 -7.53
C GLY A 53 6.96 2.90 -6.52
N SER A 54 6.01 3.79 -6.44
CA SER A 54 6.08 4.91 -5.51
C SER A 54 4.78 5.09 -4.75
N PHE A 55 4.92 5.46 -3.50
CA PHE A 55 3.81 5.82 -2.61
C PHE A 55 3.83 7.33 -2.42
N LYS A 56 2.68 7.95 -2.52
CA LYS A 56 2.56 9.41 -2.38
C LYS A 56 1.34 9.75 -1.55
N ILE A 57 1.50 10.69 -0.63
CA ILE A 57 0.38 11.25 0.11
C ILE A 57 -0.27 12.33 -0.76
N LYS A 58 -1.58 12.22 -0.92
CA LYS A 58 -2.38 13.17 -1.67
C LYS A 58 -3.43 13.76 -0.76
N ARG A 59 -3.52 15.09 -0.75
CA ARG A 59 -4.56 15.78 0.01
C ARG A 59 -5.85 15.79 -0.79
N LYS A 60 -6.90 15.24 -0.23
CA LYS A 60 -8.24 15.33 -0.79
C LYS A 60 -9.00 16.43 -0.08
N ASN A 61 -9.47 17.43 -0.84
CA ASN A 61 -10.26 18.51 -0.29
C ASN A 61 -11.65 17.99 0.10
N LYS A 62 -12.27 18.65 1.07
CA LYS A 62 -13.64 18.30 1.42
C LYS A 62 -14.54 18.54 0.22
N ARG A 63 -15.53 17.70 0.06
CA ARG A 63 -16.47 17.77 -1.06
C ARG A 63 -17.82 17.22 -0.62
N ILE A 64 -18.85 17.52 -1.42
CA ILE A 64 -20.17 16.97 -1.20
C ILE A 64 -20.25 15.66 -1.98
N GLY A 65 -20.44 14.55 -1.26
CA GLY A 65 -20.70 13.25 -1.86
C GLY A 65 -22.19 13.02 -1.99
N ARG A 66 -22.58 12.23 -2.97
CA ARG A 66 -23.97 11.89 -3.21
C ARG A 66 -24.13 10.38 -3.32
N ASN A 67 -25.04 9.83 -2.52
CA ASN A 67 -25.38 8.41 -2.60
C ASN A 67 -26.31 8.19 -3.80
N PRO A 68 -25.92 7.41 -4.81
CA PRO A 68 -26.75 7.22 -6.03
C PRO A 68 -28.05 6.48 -5.74
N LYS A 69 -28.15 5.72 -4.65
CA LYS A 69 -29.36 4.98 -4.29
C LYS A 69 -30.37 5.84 -3.53
N THR A 70 -29.91 6.60 -2.55
CA THR A 70 -30.78 7.41 -1.69
C THR A 70 -30.87 8.85 -2.18
N LYS A 71 -29.99 9.28 -3.06
CA LYS A 71 -29.83 10.66 -3.53
C LYS A 71 -29.56 11.66 -2.41
N LYS A 72 -29.17 11.17 -1.23
CA LYS A 72 -28.79 12.01 -0.11
C LYS A 72 -27.38 12.53 -0.31
N GLU A 73 -27.21 13.82 -0.06
CA GLU A 73 -25.89 14.45 -0.04
C GLU A 73 -25.32 14.34 1.37
N HIS A 74 -24.00 14.15 1.42
CA HIS A 74 -23.28 14.16 2.70
C HIS A 74 -21.92 14.80 2.48
N LEU A 75 -21.39 15.42 3.52
CA LEU A 75 -20.11 16.10 3.46
C LEU A 75 -18.99 15.07 3.64
N ILE A 76 -18.11 15.00 2.65
CA ILE A 76 -16.88 14.21 2.75
C ILE A 76 -15.78 15.13 3.21
N GLN A 77 -15.25 14.86 4.40
CA GLN A 77 -14.22 15.70 5.01
C GLN A 77 -12.90 15.63 4.23
N GLU A 78 -12.13 16.70 4.31
CA GLU A 78 -10.79 16.70 3.78
C GLU A 78 -9.93 15.66 4.50
N ARG A 79 -9.02 15.02 3.78
CA ARG A 79 -8.18 13.95 4.31
C ARG A 79 -6.96 13.75 3.46
N ASN A 80 -5.95 13.14 4.06
CA ASN A 80 -4.79 12.64 3.33
C ASN A 80 -5.05 11.20 2.91
N VAL A 81 -4.74 10.88 1.68
CA VAL A 81 -4.80 9.51 1.17
C VAL A 81 -3.45 9.11 0.61
N VAL A 82 -3.14 7.82 0.67
CA VAL A 82 -1.91 7.29 0.09
C VAL A 82 -2.27 6.69 -1.27
N THR A 83 -1.56 7.13 -2.30
CA THR A 83 -1.70 6.55 -3.64
C THR A 83 -0.44 5.78 -3.99
N PHE A 84 -0.60 4.66 -4.67
CA PHE A 84 0.49 3.85 -5.17
C PHE A 84 0.53 3.90 -6.69
N LYS A 85 1.70 4.19 -7.23
CA LYS A 85 1.93 4.14 -8.67
C LYS A 85 2.98 3.07 -8.96
N PRO A 86 2.61 1.98 -9.65
CA PRO A 86 3.58 0.95 -9.98
C PRO A 86 4.63 1.46 -10.96
N SER A 87 5.84 0.90 -10.89
CA SER A 87 6.89 1.21 -11.83
C SER A 87 6.57 0.64 -13.20
N LYS A 88 7.23 1.16 -14.22
CA LYS A 88 7.10 0.66 -15.59
C LYS A 88 7.41 -0.84 -15.68
N ASN A 89 8.43 -1.29 -14.95
CA ASN A 89 8.80 -2.70 -14.93
C ASN A 89 7.72 -3.59 -14.34
N VAL A 90 7.07 -3.14 -13.27
CA VAL A 90 5.96 -3.88 -12.65
C VAL A 90 4.78 -3.96 -13.60
N LEU A 91 4.43 -2.86 -14.28
CA LEU A 91 3.33 -2.85 -15.24
C LEU A 91 3.58 -3.80 -16.41
N VAL A 92 4.79 -3.83 -16.93
CA VAL A 92 5.17 -4.77 -17.98
C VAL A 92 5.02 -6.21 -17.50
N TYR A 93 5.44 -6.48 -16.27
CA TYR A 93 5.36 -7.82 -15.69
C TYR A 93 3.91 -8.30 -15.52
N ILE A 94 3.05 -7.41 -15.04
CA ILE A 94 1.62 -7.73 -14.82
C ILE A 94 0.88 -7.93 -16.13
N ASN A 95 1.23 -7.18 -17.17
CA ASN A 95 0.54 -7.21 -18.47
C ASN A 95 1.11 -8.20 -19.47
N LYS A 96 1.93 -9.12 -19.01
CA LYS A 96 2.42 -10.21 -19.85
C LYS A 96 1.31 -11.17 -20.24
#